data_b81443f281f825aba3e40a652e7727b2
#
_entry.id   b81443f281f825aba3e40a652e7727b2
#
_cell.length_a   1.000
_cell.length_b   1.000
_cell.length_c   1.000
_cell.angle_alpha   90.00
_cell.angle_beta   90.00
_cell.angle_gamma   90.00
#
_symmetry.space_group_name_H-M   'P 1'
#
loop_
_entity.id
_entity.type
_entity.pdbx_description
1 polymer ?
#
loop_
_entity_poly.entity_id
_entity_poly.type
_entity_poly.pdbx_seq_one_letter_code
_entity_poly.pdbx_strand_id
1 'polypeptide(L)'
;IVGPGNIYVATAKKQVFGEVDIDMIAGPSEILILADGSADPRHVAADLLSQAEHDELATCVLVTDAPKLAERVLVEVERQVDELPRPQIARAALRGQELIMVVRDLEQGMQVANQVAPEHFELLVAEPLRWLPLIRNAGSVFLGAHTPEALGDYLAGPNHVLPTGGSARMDSRRSSMT
;
A
#
# COMPACT_ATOMS: atom_id res chain seq x y z
N ILE A 1 18.15 17.46 6.72
CA ILE A 1 17.57 17.62 5.37
C ILE A 1 16.22 16.92 5.38
N VAL A 2 15.16 17.64 4.99
CA VAL A 2 13.77 17.15 4.99
C VAL A 2 13.12 17.39 3.63
N GLY A 3 12.08 16.63 3.32
CA GLY A 3 11.22 16.80 2.16
C GLY A 3 11.17 15.58 1.22
N PRO A 4 10.08 15.45 0.46
CA PRO A 4 9.91 14.42 -0.54
C PRO A 4 10.87 14.59 -1.72
N GLY A 5 11.03 13.58 -2.52
CA GLY A 5 11.84 13.66 -3.72
C GLY A 5 11.86 12.36 -4.51
N ASN A 6 12.48 12.43 -5.67
CA ASN A 6 12.68 11.29 -6.56
C ASN A 6 13.88 10.44 -6.12
N ILE A 7 14.21 9.42 -6.90
CA ILE A 7 15.32 8.50 -6.64
C ILE A 7 16.68 9.22 -6.43
N TYR A 8 16.92 10.35 -7.10
CA TYR A 8 18.15 11.14 -6.95
C TYR A 8 18.21 11.79 -5.58
N VAL A 9 17.10 12.34 -5.08
CA VAL A 9 17.00 12.93 -3.74
C VAL A 9 17.16 11.85 -2.67
N ALA A 10 16.52 10.70 -2.83
CA ALA A 10 16.67 9.56 -1.93
C ALA A 10 18.13 9.07 -1.86
N THR A 11 18.80 8.98 -3.02
CA THR A 11 20.23 8.62 -3.10
C THR A 11 21.10 9.66 -2.43
N ALA A 12 20.86 10.96 -2.67
CA ALA A 12 21.63 12.03 -2.03
C ALA A 12 21.46 12.02 -0.51
N LYS A 13 20.23 11.87 0.00
CA LYS A 13 19.97 11.72 1.44
C LYS A 13 20.75 10.53 2.03
N LYS A 14 20.75 9.38 1.34
CA LYS A 14 21.49 8.20 1.78
C LYS A 14 23.00 8.44 1.87
N GLN A 15 23.57 9.23 0.95
CA GLN A 15 25.00 9.53 0.94
C GLN A 15 25.45 10.46 2.08
N VAL A 16 24.58 11.37 2.52
CA VAL A 16 24.90 12.33 3.59
C VAL A 16 24.42 11.89 4.97
N PHE A 17 23.72 10.75 5.03
CA PHE A 17 23.25 10.21 6.31
C PHE A 17 24.43 9.86 7.22
N GLY A 18 24.40 10.42 8.43
CA GLY A 18 25.49 10.30 9.39
C GLY A 18 26.40 11.55 9.47
N GLU A 19 26.46 12.35 8.40
CA GLU A 19 27.08 13.69 8.43
C GLU A 19 26.06 14.77 8.77
N VAL A 20 24.83 14.62 8.26
CA VAL A 20 23.67 15.45 8.58
C VAL A 20 22.46 14.58 8.85
N ASP A 21 21.55 15.08 9.69
CA ASP A 21 20.27 14.43 9.93
C ASP A 21 19.36 14.54 8.71
N ILE A 22 18.59 13.46 8.45
CA ILE A 22 17.57 13.39 7.41
C ILE A 22 16.23 12.94 8.01
N ASP A 23 15.13 13.30 7.35
CA ASP A 23 13.78 12.86 7.75
C ASP A 23 13.61 11.36 7.52
N MET A 24 13.79 10.91 6.26
CA MET A 24 13.73 9.51 5.86
C MET A 24 14.33 9.32 4.46
N ILE A 25 14.57 8.07 4.10
CA ILE A 25 14.86 7.66 2.72
C ILE A 25 13.56 7.08 2.15
N ALA A 26 12.90 7.83 1.28
CA ALA A 26 11.70 7.36 0.60
C ALA A 26 12.08 6.38 -0.52
N GLY A 27 11.45 5.22 -0.53
CA GLY A 27 11.46 4.27 -1.64
C GLY A 27 10.29 4.50 -2.61
N PRO A 28 10.09 3.62 -3.60
CA PRO A 28 8.87 3.57 -4.38
C PRO A 28 7.65 3.39 -3.50
N SER A 29 6.52 3.97 -3.90
CA SER A 29 5.27 3.85 -3.14
C SER A 29 4.72 2.43 -3.14
N GLU A 30 4.08 2.05 -2.04
CA GLU A 30 3.64 0.69 -1.78
C GLU A 30 2.21 0.67 -1.24
N ILE A 31 1.38 -0.21 -1.79
CA ILE A 31 0.10 -0.56 -1.19
C ILE A 31 0.04 -2.06 -0.87
N LEU A 32 -0.44 -2.40 0.31
CA LEU A 32 -0.87 -3.75 0.65
C LEU A 32 -2.33 -3.72 1.08
N ILE A 33 -3.14 -4.48 0.37
CA ILE A 33 -4.57 -4.67 0.68
C ILE A 33 -4.73 -6.05 1.31
N LEU A 34 -5.26 -6.11 2.54
CA LEU A 34 -5.74 -7.33 3.17
C LEU A 34 -7.26 -7.37 3.05
N ALA A 35 -7.78 -8.34 2.31
CA ALA A 35 -9.20 -8.42 2.00
C ALA A 35 -9.77 -9.82 2.27
N ASP A 36 -10.98 -9.88 2.79
CA ASP A 36 -11.77 -11.11 2.89
C ASP A 36 -12.79 -11.22 1.74
N GLY A 37 -13.57 -12.31 1.73
CA GLY A 37 -14.57 -12.57 0.70
C GLY A 37 -15.73 -11.56 0.63
N SER A 38 -15.84 -10.62 1.57
CA SER A 38 -16.85 -9.55 1.56
C SER A 38 -16.45 -8.35 0.73
N ALA A 39 -15.15 -8.20 0.38
CA ALA A 39 -14.66 -7.09 -0.40
C ALA A 39 -15.20 -7.08 -1.84
N ASP A 40 -15.48 -5.88 -2.36
CA ASP A 40 -15.84 -5.72 -3.77
C ASP A 40 -14.55 -5.75 -4.62
N PRO A 41 -14.39 -6.71 -5.55
CA PRO A 41 -13.20 -6.81 -6.39
C PRO A 41 -12.94 -5.58 -7.25
N ARG A 42 -13.98 -4.80 -7.56
CA ARG A 42 -13.84 -3.55 -8.32
C ARG A 42 -13.12 -2.48 -7.52
N HIS A 43 -13.40 -2.39 -6.22
CA HIS A 43 -12.73 -1.45 -5.31
C HIS A 43 -11.29 -1.89 -5.08
N VAL A 44 -11.06 -3.17 -4.74
CA VAL A 44 -9.71 -3.71 -4.58
C VAL A 44 -8.84 -3.46 -5.82
N ALA A 45 -9.38 -3.69 -7.02
CA ALA A 45 -8.66 -3.44 -8.27
C ALA A 45 -8.37 -1.94 -8.47
N ALA A 46 -9.33 -1.06 -8.16
CA ALA A 46 -9.15 0.39 -8.29
C ALA A 46 -8.04 0.91 -7.37
N ASP A 47 -7.98 0.41 -6.12
CA ASP A 47 -6.97 0.84 -5.16
C ASP A 47 -5.58 0.29 -5.50
N LEU A 48 -5.46 -0.95 -5.98
CA LEU A 48 -4.20 -1.47 -6.54
C LEU A 48 -3.74 -0.64 -7.74
N LEU A 49 -4.66 -0.26 -8.62
CA LEU A 49 -4.35 0.50 -9.83
C LEU A 49 -4.02 1.96 -9.53
N SER A 50 -4.62 2.58 -8.51
CA SER A 50 -4.27 3.95 -8.10
C SER A 50 -2.79 4.01 -7.73
N GLN A 51 -2.30 3.03 -7.00
CA GLN A 51 -0.88 2.94 -6.65
C GLN A 51 0.00 2.57 -7.85
N ALA A 52 -0.43 1.62 -8.68
CA ALA A 52 0.32 1.20 -9.87
C ALA A 52 0.52 2.32 -10.89
N GLU A 53 -0.45 3.23 -11.02
CA GLU A 53 -0.36 4.39 -11.93
C GLU A 53 0.62 5.46 -11.45
N HIS A 54 1.01 5.42 -10.16
CA HIS A 54 1.88 6.43 -9.55
C HIS A 54 3.30 6.37 -10.12
N ASP A 55 3.90 5.17 -10.17
CA ASP A 55 5.28 4.93 -10.66
C ASP A 55 5.45 3.50 -11.17
N GLU A 56 6.34 3.30 -12.15
CA GLU A 56 6.67 1.96 -12.71
C GLU A 56 7.27 1.00 -11.68
N LEU A 57 7.83 1.52 -10.58
CA LEU A 57 8.41 0.76 -9.46
C LEU A 57 7.43 0.61 -8.28
N ALA A 58 6.20 1.13 -8.40
CA ALA A 58 5.20 0.99 -7.34
C ALA A 58 4.90 -0.48 -7.04
N THR A 59 4.76 -0.81 -5.77
CA THR A 59 4.46 -2.17 -5.32
C THR A 59 3.00 -2.31 -4.93
N CYS A 60 2.30 -3.27 -5.56
CA CYS A 60 0.88 -3.52 -5.37
C CYS A 60 0.67 -4.95 -4.86
N VAL A 61 0.24 -5.10 -3.60
CA VAL A 61 0.07 -6.40 -2.97
C VAL A 61 -1.37 -6.61 -2.53
N LEU A 62 -1.98 -7.69 -2.98
CA LEU A 62 -3.24 -8.21 -2.43
C LEU A 62 -2.95 -9.46 -1.59
N VAL A 63 -3.41 -9.45 -0.35
CA VAL A 63 -3.43 -10.62 0.53
C VAL A 63 -4.89 -10.95 0.84
N THR A 64 -5.32 -12.20 0.61
CA THR A 64 -6.71 -12.59 0.84
C THR A 64 -6.82 -14.05 1.29
N ASP A 65 -7.79 -14.35 2.13
CA ASP A 65 -8.18 -15.72 2.47
C ASP A 65 -9.27 -16.29 1.53
N ALA A 66 -9.70 -15.49 0.53
CA ALA A 66 -10.75 -15.83 -0.40
C ALA A 66 -10.22 -16.01 -1.84
N PRO A 67 -9.90 -17.26 -2.30
CA PRO A 67 -9.36 -17.48 -3.65
C PRO A 67 -10.23 -16.91 -4.77
N LYS A 68 -11.56 -16.99 -4.62
CA LYS A 68 -12.50 -16.42 -5.60
C LYS A 68 -12.43 -14.89 -5.70
N LEU A 69 -12.08 -14.22 -4.61
CA LEU A 69 -11.85 -12.78 -4.65
C LEU A 69 -10.61 -12.48 -5.49
N ALA A 70 -9.50 -13.20 -5.25
CA ALA A 70 -8.26 -13.04 -6.01
C ALA A 70 -8.49 -13.18 -7.52
N GLU A 71 -9.21 -14.22 -7.95
CA GLU A 71 -9.55 -14.43 -9.36
C GLU A 71 -10.36 -13.26 -9.95
N ARG A 72 -11.36 -12.76 -9.21
CA ARG A 72 -12.20 -11.64 -9.64
C ARG A 72 -11.45 -10.32 -9.68
N VAL A 73 -10.53 -10.10 -8.75
CA VAL A 73 -9.67 -8.90 -8.74
C VAL A 73 -8.76 -8.89 -9.96
N LEU A 74 -8.16 -10.02 -10.34
CA LEU A 74 -7.36 -10.09 -11.58
C LEU A 74 -8.16 -9.68 -12.81
N VAL A 75 -9.40 -10.15 -12.93
CA VAL A 75 -10.29 -9.77 -14.05
C VAL A 75 -10.58 -8.27 -14.03
N GLU A 76 -10.83 -7.71 -12.86
CA GLU A 76 -11.12 -6.28 -12.71
C GLU A 76 -9.89 -5.41 -12.96
N VAL A 77 -8.70 -5.81 -12.53
CA VAL A 77 -7.44 -5.10 -12.82
C VAL A 77 -7.23 -5.02 -14.33
N GLU A 78 -7.37 -6.14 -15.06
CA GLU A 78 -7.22 -6.14 -16.52
C GLU A 78 -8.29 -5.28 -17.23
N ARG A 79 -9.51 -5.25 -16.69
CA ARG A 79 -10.58 -4.42 -17.24
C ARG A 79 -10.32 -2.92 -17.01
N GLN A 80 -9.90 -2.55 -15.80
CA GLN A 80 -9.82 -1.14 -15.38
C GLN A 80 -8.52 -0.47 -15.82
N VAL A 81 -7.43 -1.22 -16.00
CA VAL A 81 -6.12 -0.64 -16.31
C VAL A 81 -6.12 0.18 -17.61
N ASP A 82 -6.92 -0.20 -18.60
CA ASP A 82 -7.01 0.50 -19.89
C ASP A 82 -7.84 1.79 -19.81
N GLU A 83 -8.62 1.97 -18.74
CA GLU A 83 -9.42 3.17 -18.48
C GLU A 83 -8.59 4.28 -17.77
N LEU A 84 -7.36 3.96 -17.31
CA LEU A 84 -6.50 4.90 -16.60
C LEU A 84 -5.89 5.97 -17.54
N PRO A 85 -5.59 7.17 -17.02
CA PRO A 85 -4.85 8.18 -17.77
C PRO A 85 -3.45 7.74 -18.20
N ARG A 86 -2.77 6.89 -17.41
CA ARG A 86 -1.39 6.41 -17.68
C ARG A 86 -1.28 4.88 -17.65
N PRO A 87 -2.00 4.15 -18.52
CA PRO A 87 -2.07 2.69 -18.45
C PRO A 87 -0.72 2.01 -18.64
N GLN A 88 0.23 2.63 -19.35
CA GLN A 88 1.55 2.06 -19.58
C GLN A 88 2.36 1.97 -18.29
N ILE A 89 2.30 3.00 -17.42
CA ILE A 89 2.96 3.03 -16.12
C ILE A 89 2.37 1.95 -15.21
N ALA A 90 1.04 1.93 -15.08
CA ALA A 90 0.34 0.91 -14.28
C ALA A 90 0.69 -0.51 -14.74
N ARG A 91 0.67 -0.78 -16.06
CA ARG A 91 1.05 -2.09 -16.59
C ARG A 91 2.51 -2.44 -16.36
N ALA A 92 3.43 -1.47 -16.32
CA ALA A 92 4.83 -1.71 -15.98
C ALA A 92 4.99 -2.09 -14.50
N ALA A 93 4.35 -1.35 -13.59
CA ALA A 93 4.33 -1.64 -12.16
C ALA A 93 3.75 -3.04 -11.87
N LEU A 94 2.58 -3.36 -12.42
CA LEU A 94 1.92 -4.65 -12.22
C LEU A 94 2.78 -5.83 -12.71
N ARG A 95 3.47 -5.70 -13.85
CA ARG A 95 4.35 -6.76 -14.37
C ARG A 95 5.57 -7.04 -13.50
N GLY A 96 6.07 -6.02 -12.81
CA GLY A 96 7.31 -6.11 -12.04
C GLY A 96 7.10 -6.30 -10.54
N GLN A 97 6.04 -5.73 -9.99
CA GLN A 97 5.87 -5.51 -8.55
C GLN A 97 4.46 -5.87 -8.04
N GLU A 98 3.62 -6.54 -8.83
CA GLU A 98 2.34 -7.04 -8.35
C GLU A 98 2.51 -8.42 -7.70
N LEU A 99 1.87 -8.59 -6.53
CA LEU A 99 1.78 -9.88 -5.84
C LEU A 99 0.36 -10.11 -5.33
N ILE A 100 -0.26 -11.20 -5.76
CA ILE A 100 -1.50 -11.69 -5.17
C ILE A 100 -1.19 -12.94 -4.35
N MET A 101 -1.44 -12.86 -3.05
CA MET A 101 -1.18 -13.94 -2.10
C MET A 101 -2.48 -14.45 -1.50
N VAL A 102 -2.77 -15.72 -1.75
CA VAL A 102 -3.87 -16.41 -1.05
C VAL A 102 -3.33 -17.07 0.21
N VAL A 103 -3.90 -16.69 1.34
CA VAL A 103 -3.51 -17.18 2.67
C VAL A 103 -4.59 -18.11 3.23
N ARG A 104 -4.27 -18.80 4.31
CA ARG A 104 -5.19 -19.74 4.95
C ARG A 104 -6.35 -19.03 5.67
N ASP A 105 -6.04 -17.92 6.31
CA ASP A 105 -6.94 -17.12 7.15
C ASP A 105 -6.44 -15.67 7.27
N LEU A 106 -7.28 -14.77 7.78
CA LEU A 106 -6.92 -13.36 7.98
C LEU A 106 -5.81 -13.17 9.03
N GLU A 107 -5.65 -14.06 10.00
CA GLU A 107 -4.56 -14.03 10.97
C GLU A 107 -3.20 -14.17 10.26
N GLN A 108 -3.09 -15.12 9.34
CA GLN A 108 -1.91 -15.27 8.50
C GLN A 108 -1.70 -14.04 7.60
N GLY A 109 -2.78 -13.52 7.02
CA GLY A 109 -2.74 -12.29 6.22
C GLY A 109 -2.20 -11.10 7.02
N MET A 110 -2.64 -10.92 8.26
CA MET A 110 -2.15 -9.89 9.16
C MET A 110 -0.65 -10.08 9.52
N GLN A 111 -0.21 -11.33 9.67
CA GLN A 111 1.22 -11.62 9.89
C GLN A 111 2.05 -11.19 8.68
N VAL A 112 1.57 -11.49 7.46
CA VAL A 112 2.21 -11.07 6.21
C VAL A 112 2.26 -9.54 6.13
N ALA A 113 1.15 -8.85 6.36
CA ALA A 113 1.10 -7.39 6.35
C ALA A 113 2.09 -6.76 7.33
N ASN A 114 2.17 -7.27 8.57
CA ASN A 114 3.12 -6.79 9.56
C ASN A 114 4.59 -7.11 9.19
N GLN A 115 4.85 -8.19 8.44
CA GLN A 115 6.18 -8.52 7.93
C GLN A 115 6.59 -7.63 6.77
N VAL A 116 5.66 -7.33 5.87
CA VAL A 116 5.90 -6.39 4.76
C VAL A 116 6.10 -4.99 5.30
N ALA A 117 5.28 -4.57 6.26
CA ALA A 117 5.28 -3.22 6.84
C ALA A 117 5.10 -2.14 5.76
N PRO A 118 3.99 -2.17 5.01
CA PRO A 118 3.79 -1.36 3.82
C PRO A 118 3.64 0.13 4.16
N GLU A 119 3.88 0.98 3.17
CA GLU A 119 3.56 2.41 3.23
C GLU A 119 2.06 2.62 3.45
N HIS A 120 1.22 2.08 2.55
CA HIS A 120 -0.22 2.12 2.66
C HIS A 120 -0.76 0.72 2.96
N PHE A 121 -1.43 0.58 4.09
CA PHE A 121 -2.10 -0.66 4.48
C PHE A 121 -3.60 -0.48 4.45
N GLU A 122 -4.27 -1.18 3.54
CA GLU A 122 -5.71 -1.14 3.41
C GLU A 122 -6.34 -2.43 3.92
N LEU A 123 -7.37 -2.31 4.77
CA LEU A 123 -8.03 -3.41 5.42
C LEU A 123 -9.49 -3.51 4.95
N LEU A 124 -9.72 -4.27 3.87
CA LEU A 124 -11.02 -4.46 3.21
C LEU A 124 -11.67 -5.76 3.67
N VAL A 125 -12.06 -5.82 4.94
CA VAL A 125 -12.70 -6.97 5.58
C VAL A 125 -14.02 -6.60 6.22
N ALA A 126 -14.87 -7.56 6.52
CA ALA A 126 -16.21 -7.34 7.09
C ALA A 126 -16.17 -6.56 8.42
N GLU A 127 -15.18 -6.82 9.28
CA GLU A 127 -15.06 -6.20 10.61
C GLU A 127 -13.67 -5.55 10.81
N PRO A 128 -13.33 -4.46 10.11
CA PRO A 128 -11.96 -3.92 10.09
C PRO A 128 -11.48 -3.45 11.48
N LEU A 129 -12.35 -2.90 12.31
CA LEU A 129 -11.98 -2.42 13.65
C LEU A 129 -11.52 -3.55 14.58
N ARG A 130 -12.00 -4.76 14.38
CA ARG A 130 -11.55 -5.94 15.14
C ARG A 130 -10.06 -6.25 14.92
N TRP A 131 -9.55 -5.96 13.75
CA TRP A 131 -8.18 -6.27 13.33
C TRP A 131 -7.19 -5.14 13.64
N LEU A 132 -7.69 -3.92 13.85
CA LEU A 132 -6.85 -2.74 14.10
C LEU A 132 -5.83 -2.93 15.24
N PRO A 133 -6.14 -3.58 16.39
CA PRO A 133 -5.16 -3.81 17.45
C PRO A 133 -4.02 -4.74 17.08
N LEU A 134 -4.15 -5.52 15.99
CA LEU A 134 -3.15 -6.47 15.51
C LEU A 134 -2.19 -5.86 14.49
N ILE A 135 -2.49 -4.66 13.98
CA ILE A 135 -1.61 -3.92 13.09
C ILE A 135 -0.45 -3.36 13.90
N ARG A 136 0.77 -3.70 13.50
CA ARG A 136 1.99 -3.28 14.18
C ARG A 136 2.84 -2.34 13.36
N ASN A 137 2.94 -2.63 12.06
CA ASN A 137 3.86 -1.99 11.16
C ASN A 137 3.13 -1.59 9.89
N ALA A 138 2.81 -0.31 9.75
CA ALA A 138 2.30 0.30 8.53
C ALA A 138 2.57 1.81 8.58
N GLY A 139 2.79 2.43 7.47
CA GLY A 139 2.94 3.88 7.37
C GLY A 139 1.61 4.57 7.58
N SER A 140 0.59 4.16 6.86
CA SER A 140 -0.79 4.61 6.96
C SER A 140 -1.75 3.42 6.92
N VAL A 141 -2.90 3.54 7.59
CA VAL A 141 -3.91 2.46 7.65
C VAL A 141 -5.27 2.98 7.22
N PHE A 142 -5.89 2.32 6.25
CA PHE A 142 -7.19 2.62 5.69
C PHE A 142 -8.17 1.49 6.06
N LEU A 143 -9.33 1.84 6.65
CA LEU A 143 -10.23 0.85 7.22
C LEU A 143 -11.57 0.83 6.52
N GLY A 144 -11.88 -0.32 5.91
CA GLY A 144 -13.19 -0.60 5.31
C GLY A 144 -13.38 -0.03 3.90
N ALA A 145 -14.49 -0.43 3.28
CA ALA A 145 -14.75 -0.24 1.85
C ALA A 145 -15.00 1.21 1.39
N HIS A 146 -15.00 2.17 2.32
CA HIS A 146 -15.29 3.59 2.02
C HIS A 146 -14.11 4.51 2.31
N THR A 147 -12.93 3.96 2.54
CA THR A 147 -11.71 4.71 2.86
C THR A 147 -10.59 4.28 1.91
N PRO A 148 -10.67 4.62 0.61
CA PRO A 148 -9.64 4.27 -0.37
C PRO A 148 -8.34 5.02 -0.08
N GLU A 149 -7.22 4.46 -0.50
CA GLU A 149 -5.87 5.02 -0.30
C GLU A 149 -5.76 6.46 -0.81
N ALA A 150 -6.28 6.75 -2.00
CA ALA A 150 -6.27 8.08 -2.61
C ALA A 150 -6.92 9.18 -1.74
N LEU A 151 -7.83 8.81 -0.81
CA LEU A 151 -8.42 9.75 0.14
C LEU A 151 -7.36 10.32 1.09
N GLY A 152 -6.39 9.50 1.48
CA GLY A 152 -5.27 9.89 2.35
C GLY A 152 -4.43 11.00 1.75
N ASP A 153 -4.10 10.89 0.48
CA ASP A 153 -3.21 11.81 -0.20
C ASP A 153 -3.86 13.16 -0.53
N TYR A 154 -5.16 13.16 -0.83
CA TYR A 154 -5.80 14.35 -1.39
C TYR A 154 -6.77 15.06 -0.46
N LEU A 155 -7.40 14.38 0.49
CA LEU A 155 -8.52 14.96 1.25
C LEU A 155 -8.41 14.82 2.77
N ALA A 156 -7.84 13.75 3.29
CA ALA A 156 -7.87 13.45 4.72
C ALA A 156 -6.91 14.32 5.57
N GLY A 157 -5.96 15.02 4.94
CA GLY A 157 -5.10 16.01 5.59
C GLY A 157 -3.90 15.49 6.39
N PRO A 158 -3.60 14.19 6.48
CA PRO A 158 -2.37 13.73 7.14
C PRO A 158 -1.14 13.98 6.26
N ASN A 159 0.03 13.78 6.87
CA ASN A 159 1.28 13.83 6.15
C ASN A 159 1.37 12.65 5.16
N HIS A 160 1.58 12.93 3.88
CA HIS A 160 1.75 11.91 2.84
C HIS A 160 3.21 11.43 2.68
N VAL A 161 4.15 11.94 3.47
CA VAL A 161 5.53 11.42 3.51
C VAL A 161 5.56 10.29 4.52
N LEU A 162 5.40 9.08 4.02
CA LEU A 162 5.24 7.87 4.81
C LEU A 162 6.47 6.95 4.71
N PRO A 163 6.70 6.09 5.71
CA PRO A 163 7.78 5.11 5.67
C PRO A 163 7.54 4.07 4.59
N THR A 164 8.51 3.85 3.70
CA THR A 164 8.49 2.87 2.60
C THR A 164 9.57 1.80 2.80
N GLY A 165 9.55 0.73 1.98
CA GLY A 165 10.58 -0.31 2.03
C GLY A 165 10.68 -1.03 3.37
N GLY A 166 9.54 -1.17 4.07
CA GLY A 166 9.47 -1.82 5.37
C GLY A 166 10.03 -0.99 6.53
N SER A 167 10.37 0.29 6.33
CA SER A 167 10.90 1.17 7.37
C SER A 167 9.86 1.51 8.46
N ALA A 168 8.58 1.29 8.21
CA ALA A 168 7.52 1.39 9.21
C ALA A 168 7.75 0.50 10.46
N ARG A 169 8.58 -0.53 10.36
CA ARG A 169 9.00 -1.34 11.53
C ARG A 169 9.86 -0.56 12.51
N MET A 170 10.54 0.46 12.06
CA MET A 170 11.49 1.26 12.84
C MET A 170 10.93 2.64 13.19
N ASP A 171 9.85 3.05 12.54
CA ASP A 171 9.20 4.33 12.81
C ASP A 171 8.22 4.20 13.97
N SER A 172 8.53 4.85 15.10
CA SER A 172 7.67 4.89 16.28
C SER A 172 6.48 5.85 16.15
N ARG A 173 6.42 6.62 15.07
CA ARG A 173 5.35 7.59 14.81
C ARG A 173 4.15 6.89 14.19
N ARG A 174 3.31 6.30 15.04
CA ARG A 174 2.00 5.79 14.61
C ARG A 174 1.08 6.99 14.35
N SER A 175 0.88 7.33 13.09
CA SER A 175 -0.24 8.17 12.70
C SER A 175 -1.47 7.27 12.61
N SER A 176 -2.29 7.23 13.66
CA SER A 176 -3.60 6.61 13.60
C SER A 176 -4.59 7.66 13.16
N MET A 177 -5.18 7.48 11.98
CA MET A 177 -6.40 8.14 11.60
C MET A 177 -7.58 7.31 12.05
N THR A 178 -8.41 7.85 12.90
CA THR A 178 -9.74 7.37 13.24
C THR A 178 -10.77 8.25 12.57
#